data_48b90aa670ddfa98cdd228d00a49db5b
#
_entry.id   48b90aa670ddfa98cdd228d00a49db5b
#
_cell.length_a   1.000
_cell.length_b   1.000
_cell.length_c   1.000
_cell.angle_alpha   90.00
_cell.angle_beta   90.00
_cell.angle_gamma   90.00
#
_symmetry.space_group_name_H-M   'P 1'
#
loop_
_entity.id
_entity.type
_entity.pdbx_description
1 polymer ?
#
loop_
_entity_poly.entity_id
_entity_poly.type
_entity_poly.pdbx_seq_one_letter_code
_entity_poly.pdbx_strand_id
1 'polypeptide(L)'
;MSRVKSLNIKYVASQVFYFATFAAMMGYASVYLLHKGFSNSTIGIILSLCNILAVFMQPALATFADKNQKIEIRKIITTIVAIAIALSAILLVVPSNQAIIFILIVSIFSLMTTIMPLMNTLAFVFEKYGIQVNYGLARGLGSVAYAVASMVLGHAVDAFSPDLLPVCYAVFNALLFIVVHGYVLPKSEQIEVAVETNDEDEVAVNNEGLLRFAGKYKKFIVFLLGFVFVYFAHTIINNFFIQIITNVGGNSSDMGNAVFLAAMLELPTMA
;
A
#
# COMPACT_ATOMS: atom_id res chain seq x y z
N MET A 1 29.86 -6.17 3.95
CA MET A 1 28.84 -5.11 3.80
C MET A 1 28.41 -4.67 5.18
N SER A 2 28.37 -3.37 5.52
CA SER A 2 27.97 -2.96 6.87
C SER A 2 26.51 -3.37 7.10
N ARG A 3 26.18 -3.74 8.34
CA ARG A 3 24.80 -4.14 8.73
C ARG A 3 23.77 -3.09 8.38
N VAL A 4 24.13 -1.80 8.51
CA VAL A 4 23.32 -0.64 8.14
C VAL A 4 23.01 -0.64 6.64
N LYS A 5 24.02 -0.86 5.78
CA LYS A 5 23.83 -0.92 4.32
C LYS A 5 22.89 -2.06 3.91
N SER A 6 23.01 -3.22 4.57
CA SER A 6 22.12 -4.36 4.34
C SER A 6 20.66 -4.06 4.69
N LEU A 7 20.41 -3.38 5.83
CA LEU A 7 19.06 -3.00 6.25
C LEU A 7 18.44 -1.95 5.35
N ASN A 8 19.23 -0.95 4.91
CA ASN A 8 18.78 0.05 3.93
C ASN A 8 18.35 -0.61 2.61
N ILE A 9 19.14 -1.53 2.06
CA ILE A 9 18.78 -2.27 0.84
C ILE A 9 17.51 -3.08 1.02
N LYS A 10 17.36 -3.78 2.15
CA LYS A 10 16.16 -4.54 2.44
C LYS A 10 14.94 -3.64 2.58
N TYR A 11 15.08 -2.46 3.23
CA TYR A 11 13.99 -1.50 3.34
C TYR A 11 13.56 -0.97 1.97
N VAL A 12 14.51 -0.58 1.12
CA VAL A 12 14.22 -0.20 -0.27
C VAL A 12 13.51 -1.34 -1.01
N ALA A 13 14.04 -2.56 -0.94
CA ALA A 13 13.45 -3.71 -1.59
C ALA A 13 12.02 -4.00 -1.10
N SER A 14 11.75 -3.83 0.20
CA SER A 14 10.39 -3.99 0.73
C SER A 14 9.42 -2.94 0.18
N GLN A 15 9.84 -1.68 0.03
CA GLN A 15 9.02 -0.65 -0.61
C GLN A 15 8.78 -0.98 -2.09
N VAL A 16 9.82 -1.39 -2.82
CA VAL A 16 9.72 -1.80 -4.24
C VAL A 16 8.69 -2.93 -4.40
N PHE A 17 8.81 -4.01 -3.65
CA PHE A 17 7.88 -5.14 -3.77
C PHE A 17 6.47 -4.81 -3.29
N TYR A 18 6.32 -4.00 -2.22
CA TYR A 18 5.02 -3.54 -1.78
C TYR A 18 4.30 -2.75 -2.87
N PHE A 19 5.01 -1.80 -3.52
CA PHE A 19 4.41 -1.00 -4.59
C PHE A 19 4.16 -1.79 -5.88
N ALA A 20 5.00 -2.78 -6.21
CA ALA A 20 4.74 -3.71 -7.30
C ALA A 20 3.49 -4.56 -7.02
N THR A 21 3.32 -5.04 -5.78
CA THR A 21 2.10 -5.73 -5.32
C THR A 21 0.88 -4.83 -5.46
N PHE A 22 1.00 -3.57 -5.06
CA PHE A 22 -0.08 -2.59 -5.15
C PHE A 22 -0.48 -2.32 -6.61
N ALA A 23 0.50 -2.25 -7.54
CA ALA A 23 0.23 -2.15 -8.97
C ALA A 23 -0.56 -3.35 -9.49
N ALA A 24 -0.13 -4.58 -9.16
CA ALA A 24 -0.75 -5.80 -9.68
C ALA A 24 -2.21 -5.97 -9.22
N MET A 25 -2.56 -5.49 -8.04
CA MET A 25 -3.88 -5.71 -7.48
C MET A 25 -4.76 -4.45 -7.49
N MET A 26 -4.29 -3.32 -6.94
CA MET A 26 -5.09 -2.09 -6.91
C MET A 26 -5.05 -1.37 -8.25
N GLY A 27 -3.88 -1.26 -8.89
CA GLY A 27 -3.73 -0.60 -10.19
C GLY A 27 -4.52 -1.30 -11.30
N TYR A 28 -4.55 -2.62 -11.26
CA TYR A 28 -5.26 -3.45 -12.26
C TYR A 28 -6.55 -4.10 -11.74
N ALA A 29 -7.10 -3.62 -10.61
CA ALA A 29 -8.32 -4.13 -10.02
C ALA A 29 -9.49 -4.16 -11.02
N SER A 30 -9.74 -3.04 -11.68
CA SER A 30 -10.84 -2.91 -12.65
C SER A 30 -10.62 -3.82 -13.86
N VAL A 31 -9.38 -3.98 -14.33
CA VAL A 31 -9.05 -4.89 -15.44
C VAL A 31 -9.43 -6.33 -15.08
N TYR A 32 -8.99 -6.81 -13.92
CA TYR A 32 -9.29 -8.15 -13.44
C TYR A 32 -10.78 -8.38 -13.22
N LEU A 33 -11.46 -7.43 -12.55
CA LEU A 33 -12.87 -7.57 -12.22
C LEU A 33 -13.76 -7.49 -13.48
N LEU A 34 -13.44 -6.63 -14.46
CA LEU A 34 -14.12 -6.62 -15.77
C LEU A 34 -13.97 -7.96 -16.48
N HIS A 35 -12.76 -8.53 -16.49
CA HIS A 35 -12.49 -9.84 -17.09
C HIS A 35 -13.32 -10.95 -16.42
N LYS A 36 -13.56 -10.86 -15.11
CA LYS A 36 -14.43 -11.79 -14.36
C LYS A 36 -15.94 -11.49 -14.52
N GLY A 37 -16.31 -10.55 -15.39
CA GLY A 37 -17.69 -10.23 -15.72
C GLY A 37 -18.42 -9.35 -14.71
N PHE A 38 -17.68 -8.63 -13.83
CA PHE A 38 -18.29 -7.65 -12.93
C PHE A 38 -18.70 -6.39 -13.68
N SER A 39 -19.87 -5.84 -13.34
CA SER A 39 -20.29 -4.53 -13.84
C SER A 39 -19.47 -3.39 -13.24
N ASN A 40 -19.38 -2.26 -13.93
CA ASN A 40 -18.71 -1.07 -13.41
C ASN A 40 -19.27 -0.62 -12.06
N SER A 41 -20.59 -0.74 -11.87
CA SER A 41 -21.23 -0.41 -10.58
C SER A 41 -20.75 -1.33 -9.46
N THR A 42 -20.66 -2.63 -9.71
CA THR A 42 -20.18 -3.61 -8.72
C THR A 42 -18.69 -3.41 -8.42
N ILE A 43 -17.87 -3.07 -9.43
CA ILE A 43 -16.46 -2.71 -9.25
C ILE A 43 -16.34 -1.51 -8.31
N GLY A 44 -17.13 -0.45 -8.53
CA GLY A 44 -17.18 0.71 -7.66
C GLY A 44 -17.55 0.36 -6.21
N ILE A 45 -18.53 -0.53 -6.02
CA ILE A 45 -18.92 -1.02 -4.68
C ILE A 45 -17.75 -1.79 -4.02
N ILE A 46 -17.09 -2.69 -4.74
CA ILE A 46 -15.93 -3.44 -4.24
C ILE A 46 -14.84 -2.49 -3.75
N LEU A 47 -14.41 -1.56 -4.61
CA LEU A 47 -13.33 -0.63 -4.29
C LEU A 47 -13.70 0.33 -3.15
N SER A 48 -14.96 0.77 -3.09
CA SER A 48 -15.46 1.61 -1.99
C SER A 48 -15.46 0.84 -0.67
N LEU A 49 -15.92 -0.42 -0.67
CA LEU A 49 -15.96 -1.26 0.52
C LEU A 49 -14.53 -1.54 1.03
N CYS A 50 -13.56 -1.79 0.14
CA CYS A 50 -12.16 -1.95 0.52
C CYS A 50 -11.61 -0.72 1.25
N ASN A 51 -11.90 0.48 0.73
CA ASN A 51 -11.46 1.74 1.34
C ASN A 51 -12.15 1.99 2.70
N ILE A 52 -13.45 1.72 2.80
CA ILE A 52 -14.20 1.84 4.06
C ILE A 52 -13.62 0.91 5.13
N LEU A 53 -13.37 -0.35 4.78
CA LEU A 53 -12.75 -1.30 5.70
C LEU A 53 -11.35 -0.85 6.13
N ALA A 54 -10.55 -0.31 5.21
CA ALA A 54 -9.21 0.20 5.52
C ALA A 54 -9.25 1.33 6.55
N VAL A 55 -10.24 2.23 6.49
CA VAL A 55 -10.41 3.33 7.47
C VAL A 55 -10.55 2.81 8.91
N PHE A 56 -11.18 1.67 9.10
CA PHE A 56 -11.33 1.05 10.43
C PHE A 56 -10.15 0.13 10.77
N MET A 57 -9.67 -0.64 9.81
CA MET A 57 -8.60 -1.62 10.04
C MET A 57 -7.24 -0.97 10.32
N GLN A 58 -6.90 0.14 9.64
CA GLN A 58 -5.61 0.81 9.83
C GLN A 58 -5.41 1.31 11.27
N PRO A 59 -6.32 2.10 11.88
CA PRO A 59 -6.17 2.52 13.27
C PRO A 59 -6.24 1.35 14.26
N ALA A 60 -7.10 0.35 14.00
CA ALA A 60 -7.19 -0.84 14.84
C ALA A 60 -5.86 -1.62 14.87
N LEU A 61 -5.23 -1.80 13.69
CA LEU A 61 -3.95 -2.48 13.58
C LEU A 61 -2.81 -1.66 14.21
N ALA A 62 -2.80 -0.34 14.02
CA ALA A 62 -1.83 0.55 14.66
C ALA A 62 -1.94 0.45 16.19
N THR A 63 -3.17 0.57 16.73
CA THR A 63 -3.43 0.42 18.16
C THR A 63 -3.03 -0.96 18.69
N PHE A 64 -3.27 -2.02 17.91
CA PHE A 64 -2.84 -3.38 18.27
C PHE A 64 -1.31 -3.46 18.34
N ALA A 65 -0.61 -2.90 17.37
CA ALA A 65 0.86 -2.89 17.34
C ALA A 65 1.43 -2.10 18.53
N ASP A 66 0.87 -0.93 18.85
CA ASP A 66 1.30 -0.08 19.96
C ASP A 66 1.08 -0.73 21.32
N LYS A 67 -0.06 -1.41 21.52
CA LYS A 67 -0.36 -2.14 22.76
C LYS A 67 0.47 -3.39 22.94
N ASN A 68 0.92 -4.03 21.87
CA ASN A 68 1.65 -5.29 21.90
C ASN A 68 3.12 -5.13 21.49
N GLN A 69 3.84 -4.23 22.14
CA GLN A 69 5.26 -3.91 21.83
C GLN A 69 6.20 -5.13 21.86
N LYS A 70 5.79 -6.24 22.48
CA LYS A 70 6.52 -7.52 22.45
C LYS A 70 6.46 -8.19 21.06
N ILE A 71 5.49 -7.83 20.22
CA ILE A 71 5.34 -8.36 18.88
C ILE A 71 6.05 -7.40 17.92
N GLU A 72 7.12 -7.84 17.30
CA GLU A 72 7.83 -7.05 16.31
C GLU A 72 6.90 -6.68 15.12
N ILE A 73 6.91 -5.41 14.70
CA ILE A 73 6.10 -4.92 13.56
C ILE A 73 6.31 -5.79 12.31
N ARG A 74 7.55 -6.26 12.07
CA ARG A 74 7.83 -7.17 10.95
C ARG A 74 7.01 -8.45 10.99
N LYS A 75 6.74 -9.01 12.19
CA LYS A 75 5.91 -10.23 12.33
C LYS A 75 4.46 -9.95 11.99
N ILE A 76 3.94 -8.79 12.37
CA ILE A 76 2.58 -8.37 12.00
C ILE A 76 2.48 -8.26 10.47
N ILE A 77 3.42 -7.56 9.83
CA ILE A 77 3.45 -7.40 8.37
C ILE A 77 3.55 -8.76 7.69
N THR A 78 4.50 -9.62 8.07
CA THR A 78 4.67 -10.93 7.43
C THR A 78 3.47 -11.84 7.62
N THR A 79 2.78 -11.78 8.76
CA THR A 79 1.54 -12.55 8.97
C THR A 79 0.44 -12.09 8.02
N ILE A 80 0.23 -10.78 7.88
CA ILE A 80 -0.79 -10.24 6.97
C ILE A 80 -0.45 -10.57 5.50
N VAL A 81 0.82 -10.45 5.12
CA VAL A 81 1.30 -10.81 3.76
C VAL A 81 1.11 -12.30 3.50
N ALA A 82 1.39 -13.17 4.49
CA ALA A 82 1.15 -14.62 4.34
C ALA A 82 -0.34 -14.93 4.14
N ILE A 83 -1.23 -14.27 4.88
CA ILE A 83 -2.68 -14.40 4.69
C ILE A 83 -3.07 -13.94 3.28
N ALA A 84 -2.54 -12.81 2.81
CA ALA A 84 -2.82 -12.29 1.49
C ALA A 84 -2.36 -13.25 0.37
N ILE A 85 -1.20 -13.89 0.53
CA ILE A 85 -0.71 -14.93 -0.38
C ILE A 85 -1.67 -16.13 -0.40
N ALA A 86 -2.11 -16.61 0.77
CA ALA A 86 -3.04 -17.71 0.88
C ALA A 86 -4.39 -17.41 0.21
N LEU A 87 -4.93 -16.22 0.45
CA LEU A 87 -6.17 -15.76 -0.20
C LEU A 87 -6.00 -15.65 -1.73
N SER A 88 -4.84 -15.20 -2.19
CA SER A 88 -4.55 -15.14 -3.64
C SER A 88 -4.45 -16.53 -4.26
N ALA A 89 -3.86 -17.49 -3.55
CA ALA A 89 -3.82 -18.89 -4.00
C ALA A 89 -5.24 -19.49 -4.11
N ILE A 90 -6.12 -19.17 -3.17
CA ILE A 90 -7.54 -19.55 -3.24
C ILE A 90 -8.19 -18.89 -4.46
N LEU A 91 -7.93 -17.62 -4.73
CA LEU A 91 -8.49 -16.89 -5.87
C LEU A 91 -8.11 -17.53 -7.22
N LEU A 92 -6.93 -18.17 -7.32
CA LEU A 92 -6.47 -18.86 -8.53
C LEU A 92 -7.23 -20.17 -8.81
N VAL A 93 -7.71 -20.86 -7.77
CA VAL A 93 -8.33 -22.19 -7.90
C VAL A 93 -9.87 -22.14 -7.82
N VAL A 94 -10.42 -21.01 -7.40
CA VAL A 94 -11.88 -20.86 -7.26
C VAL A 94 -12.53 -20.77 -8.64
N PRO A 95 -13.62 -21.52 -8.88
CA PRO A 95 -14.46 -21.34 -10.08
C PRO A 95 -14.93 -19.89 -10.21
N SER A 96 -15.31 -19.46 -11.41
CA SER A 96 -15.75 -18.09 -11.72
C SER A 96 -17.05 -17.68 -10.99
N ASN A 97 -17.11 -17.90 -9.68
CA ASN A 97 -18.20 -17.50 -8.82
C ASN A 97 -17.95 -16.06 -8.33
N GLN A 98 -18.73 -15.12 -8.86
CA GLN A 98 -18.58 -13.70 -8.56
C GLN A 98 -18.70 -13.38 -7.06
N ALA A 99 -19.55 -14.09 -6.29
CA ALA A 99 -19.70 -13.84 -4.85
C ALA A 99 -18.42 -14.21 -4.08
N ILE A 100 -17.79 -15.33 -4.44
CA ILE A 100 -16.52 -15.74 -3.79
C ILE A 100 -15.39 -14.80 -4.19
N ILE A 101 -15.29 -14.45 -5.49
CA ILE A 101 -14.30 -13.49 -5.98
C ILE A 101 -14.47 -12.15 -5.27
N PHE A 102 -15.70 -11.66 -5.11
CA PHE A 102 -16.01 -10.43 -4.38
C PHE A 102 -15.43 -10.46 -2.96
N ILE A 103 -15.73 -11.51 -2.19
CA ILE A 103 -15.25 -11.64 -0.80
C ILE A 103 -13.71 -11.69 -0.74
N LEU A 104 -13.09 -12.48 -1.61
CA LEU A 104 -11.63 -12.63 -1.66
C LEU A 104 -10.94 -11.31 -2.02
N ILE A 105 -11.42 -10.62 -3.04
CA ILE A 105 -10.85 -9.33 -3.47
C ILE A 105 -10.98 -8.28 -2.38
N VAL A 106 -12.17 -8.14 -1.77
CA VAL A 106 -12.37 -7.21 -0.66
C VAL A 106 -11.41 -7.52 0.49
N SER A 107 -11.27 -8.80 0.85
CA SER A 107 -10.36 -9.22 1.93
C SER A 107 -8.90 -8.90 1.61
N ILE A 108 -8.44 -9.28 0.41
CA ILE A 108 -7.06 -9.07 -0.05
C ILE A 108 -6.72 -7.56 -0.06
N PHE A 109 -7.59 -6.73 -0.65
CA PHE A 109 -7.34 -5.30 -0.78
C PHE A 109 -7.33 -4.60 0.58
N SER A 110 -8.30 -4.92 1.44
CA SER A 110 -8.36 -4.35 2.78
C SER A 110 -7.13 -4.70 3.61
N LEU A 111 -6.64 -5.93 3.53
CA LEU A 111 -5.40 -6.34 4.20
C LEU A 111 -4.18 -5.58 3.67
N MET A 112 -4.03 -5.46 2.36
CA MET A 112 -2.87 -4.81 1.76
C MET A 112 -2.83 -3.30 2.01
N THR A 113 -3.96 -2.62 1.95
CA THR A 113 -4.03 -1.19 2.29
C THR A 113 -3.70 -0.93 3.76
N THR A 114 -4.03 -1.88 4.63
CA THR A 114 -3.76 -1.78 6.08
C THR A 114 -2.27 -1.92 6.42
N ILE A 115 -1.46 -2.58 5.59
CA ILE A 115 -0.02 -2.75 5.81
C ILE A 115 0.76 -1.44 5.57
N MET A 116 0.29 -0.54 4.71
CA MET A 116 1.06 0.63 4.28
C MET A 116 1.57 1.51 5.43
N PRO A 117 0.76 1.88 6.44
CA PRO A 117 1.26 2.62 7.60
C PRO A 117 2.36 1.87 8.36
N LEU A 118 2.22 0.55 8.54
CA LEU A 118 3.23 -0.26 9.22
C LEU A 118 4.55 -0.35 8.44
N MET A 119 4.48 -0.40 7.11
CA MET A 119 5.68 -0.36 6.25
C MET A 119 6.43 0.97 6.42
N ASN A 120 5.72 2.08 6.56
CA ASN A 120 6.33 3.38 6.83
C ASN A 120 6.93 3.43 8.24
N THR A 121 6.24 2.87 9.23
CA THR A 121 6.72 2.81 10.63
C THR A 121 8.02 2.03 10.78
N LEU A 122 8.32 1.05 9.90
CA LEU A 122 9.58 0.31 9.93
C LEU A 122 10.81 1.23 9.85
N ALA A 123 10.76 2.34 9.12
CA ALA A 123 11.87 3.31 9.06
C ALA A 123 12.17 3.90 10.44
N PHE A 124 11.12 4.32 11.15
CA PHE A 124 11.24 4.88 12.51
C PHE A 124 11.69 3.81 13.53
N VAL A 125 11.28 2.55 13.34
CA VAL A 125 11.78 1.45 14.17
C VAL A 125 13.29 1.30 14.00
N PHE A 126 13.82 1.40 12.77
CA PHE A 126 15.26 1.32 12.54
C PHE A 126 16.01 2.49 13.18
N GLU A 127 15.44 3.70 13.15
CA GLU A 127 16.03 4.88 13.79
C GLU A 127 16.17 4.71 15.31
N LYS A 128 15.20 4.07 15.98
CA LYS A 128 15.32 3.72 17.42
C LYS A 128 16.52 2.82 17.72
N TYR A 129 17.02 2.10 16.73
CA TYR A 129 18.23 1.27 16.84
C TYR A 129 19.49 1.98 16.31
N GLY A 130 19.45 3.31 16.14
CA GLY A 130 20.57 4.12 15.62
C GLY A 130 20.88 3.87 14.15
N ILE A 131 19.94 3.26 13.40
CA ILE A 131 20.11 2.93 11.99
C ILE A 131 19.29 3.93 11.17
N GLN A 132 19.96 4.89 10.58
CA GLN A 132 19.32 5.83 9.65
C GLN A 132 18.99 5.14 8.33
N VAL A 133 17.72 5.18 7.95
CA VAL A 133 17.21 4.66 6.68
C VAL A 133 16.85 5.83 5.77
N ASN A 134 17.28 5.77 4.53
CA ASN A 134 16.86 6.80 3.56
C ASN A 134 15.41 6.55 3.12
N TYR A 135 14.46 7.02 3.94
CA TYR A 135 13.03 6.89 3.70
C TYR A 135 12.61 7.53 2.36
N GLY A 136 13.11 8.72 2.06
CA GLY A 136 12.76 9.43 0.81
C GLY A 136 13.16 8.64 -0.43
N LEU A 137 14.41 8.13 -0.47
CA LEU A 137 14.88 7.28 -1.56
C LEU A 137 14.05 6.00 -1.69
N ALA A 138 13.80 5.32 -0.57
CA ALA A 138 13.03 4.07 -0.57
C ALA A 138 11.61 4.29 -1.08
N ARG A 139 10.96 5.38 -0.64
CA ARG A 139 9.61 5.75 -1.07
C ARG A 139 9.57 6.14 -2.55
N GLY A 140 10.56 6.90 -3.03
CA GLY A 140 10.70 7.26 -4.45
C GLY A 140 10.89 6.03 -5.33
N LEU A 141 11.80 5.11 -4.95
CA LEU A 141 12.00 3.85 -5.69
C LEU A 141 10.76 2.95 -5.66
N GLY A 142 9.96 3.00 -4.60
CA GLY A 142 8.64 2.37 -4.56
C GLY A 142 7.70 2.91 -5.64
N SER A 143 7.63 4.23 -5.82
CA SER A 143 6.81 4.85 -6.88
C SER A 143 7.30 4.47 -8.29
N VAL A 144 8.62 4.44 -8.50
CA VAL A 144 9.20 3.95 -9.77
C VAL A 144 8.83 2.48 -9.98
N ALA A 145 8.89 1.65 -8.95
CA ALA A 145 8.51 0.23 -9.04
C ALA A 145 7.02 0.06 -9.39
N TYR A 146 6.14 0.89 -8.83
CA TYR A 146 4.72 0.91 -9.22
C TYR A 146 4.55 1.23 -10.70
N ALA A 147 5.23 2.26 -11.20
CA ALA A 147 5.17 2.68 -12.58
C ALA A 147 5.68 1.60 -13.55
N VAL A 148 6.86 1.04 -13.27
CA VAL A 148 7.45 -0.04 -14.08
C VAL A 148 6.58 -1.30 -14.03
N ALA A 149 6.12 -1.69 -12.85
CA ALA A 149 5.23 -2.84 -12.70
C ALA A 149 3.92 -2.63 -13.48
N SER A 150 3.33 -1.42 -13.43
CA SER A 150 2.11 -1.10 -14.18
C SER A 150 2.34 -1.25 -15.69
N MET A 151 3.45 -0.73 -16.21
CA MET A 151 3.78 -0.88 -17.64
C MET A 151 3.96 -2.35 -18.03
N VAL A 152 4.77 -3.11 -17.27
CA VAL A 152 5.02 -4.54 -17.55
C VAL A 152 3.74 -5.36 -17.45
N LEU A 153 2.93 -5.12 -16.42
CA LEU A 153 1.66 -5.84 -16.22
C LEU A 153 0.65 -5.53 -17.33
N GLY A 154 0.60 -4.29 -17.83
CA GLY A 154 -0.27 -3.94 -18.96
C GLY A 154 0.04 -4.78 -20.19
N HIS A 155 1.32 -4.82 -20.59
CA HIS A 155 1.77 -5.64 -21.71
C HIS A 155 1.55 -7.15 -21.46
N ALA A 156 1.77 -7.62 -20.23
CA ALA A 156 1.55 -9.02 -19.88
C ALA A 156 0.07 -9.41 -19.92
N VAL A 157 -0.82 -8.53 -19.46
CA VAL A 157 -2.28 -8.76 -19.52
C VAL A 157 -2.76 -8.86 -20.96
N ASP A 158 -2.31 -7.99 -21.84
CA ASP A 158 -2.72 -8.01 -23.25
C ASP A 158 -2.11 -9.20 -24.01
N ALA A 159 -0.89 -9.64 -23.65
CA ALA A 159 -0.23 -10.78 -24.27
C ALA A 159 -0.80 -12.14 -23.82
N PHE A 160 -1.24 -12.25 -22.58
CA PHE A 160 -1.70 -13.51 -22.00
C PHE A 160 -3.17 -13.44 -21.56
N SER A 161 -3.45 -12.89 -20.40
CA SER A 161 -4.81 -12.75 -19.84
C SER A 161 -4.76 -11.96 -18.53
N PRO A 162 -5.84 -11.25 -18.13
CA PRO A 162 -5.96 -10.69 -16.79
C PRO A 162 -5.87 -11.71 -15.64
N ASP A 163 -6.03 -13.00 -15.92
CA ASP A 163 -5.90 -14.08 -14.92
C ASP A 163 -4.47 -14.24 -14.39
N LEU A 164 -3.48 -13.64 -15.04
CA LEU A 164 -2.11 -13.61 -14.52
C LEU A 164 -1.95 -12.64 -13.32
N LEU A 165 -2.84 -11.66 -13.14
CA LEU A 165 -2.71 -10.63 -12.12
C LEU A 165 -2.66 -11.19 -10.68
N PRO A 166 -3.54 -12.12 -10.25
CA PRO A 166 -3.41 -12.78 -8.95
C PRO A 166 -2.09 -13.55 -8.78
N VAL A 167 -1.54 -14.13 -9.86
CA VAL A 167 -0.24 -14.82 -9.83
C VAL A 167 0.88 -13.82 -9.58
N CYS A 168 0.93 -12.74 -10.35
CA CYS A 168 1.93 -11.67 -10.17
C CYS A 168 1.84 -11.06 -8.76
N TYR A 169 0.61 -10.82 -8.28
CA TYR A 169 0.36 -10.37 -6.93
C TYR A 169 0.92 -11.34 -5.88
N ALA A 170 0.67 -12.64 -6.00
CA ALA A 170 1.19 -13.64 -5.08
C ALA A 170 2.72 -13.70 -5.11
N VAL A 171 3.34 -13.61 -6.30
CA VAL A 171 4.80 -13.58 -6.46
C VAL A 171 5.41 -12.35 -5.80
N PHE A 172 4.88 -11.14 -6.06
CA PHE A 172 5.39 -9.92 -5.45
C PHE A 172 5.22 -9.93 -3.92
N ASN A 173 4.10 -10.48 -3.40
CA ASN A 173 3.91 -10.68 -1.97
C ASN A 173 4.90 -11.69 -1.38
N ALA A 174 5.20 -12.77 -2.08
CA ALA A 174 6.20 -13.74 -1.63
C ALA A 174 7.60 -13.10 -1.53
N LEU A 175 7.98 -12.26 -2.50
CA LEU A 175 9.22 -11.49 -2.45
C LEU A 175 9.21 -10.48 -1.29
N LEU A 176 8.09 -9.77 -1.09
CA LEU A 176 7.90 -8.87 0.06
C LEU A 176 8.05 -9.63 1.39
N PHE A 177 7.40 -10.79 1.51
CA PHE A 177 7.48 -11.65 2.68
C PHE A 177 8.93 -12.04 3.00
N ILE A 178 9.67 -12.53 2.00
CA ILE A 178 11.08 -12.94 2.15
C ILE A 178 11.93 -11.77 2.65
N VAL A 179 11.77 -10.59 2.05
CA VAL A 179 12.55 -9.40 2.42
C VAL A 179 12.23 -8.94 3.83
N VAL A 180 10.95 -8.82 4.20
CA VAL A 180 10.52 -8.35 5.53
C VAL A 180 10.85 -9.40 6.61
N HIS A 181 10.66 -10.68 6.32
CA HIS A 181 11.05 -11.76 7.24
C HIS A 181 12.56 -11.77 7.51
N GLY A 182 13.35 -11.44 6.50
CA GLY A 182 14.81 -11.37 6.58
C GLY A 182 15.37 -10.16 7.35
N TYR A 183 14.53 -9.31 7.95
CA TYR A 183 15.02 -8.23 8.82
C TYR A 183 15.55 -8.80 10.12
N VAL A 184 16.84 -8.60 10.37
CA VAL A 184 17.49 -8.94 11.63
C VAL A 184 17.74 -7.65 12.40
N LEU A 185 16.83 -7.33 13.33
CA LEU A 185 17.03 -6.22 14.25
C LEU A 185 18.07 -6.58 15.31
N PRO A 186 18.86 -5.62 15.83
CA PRO A 186 19.69 -5.85 17.00
C PRO A 186 18.83 -6.29 18.17
N LYS A 187 19.32 -7.24 18.99
CA LYS A 187 18.67 -7.54 20.26
C LYS A 187 18.73 -6.29 21.14
N SER A 188 17.62 -5.98 21.81
CA SER A 188 17.45 -4.76 22.63
C SER A 188 18.41 -4.63 23.82
N GLU A 189 19.20 -5.65 24.12
CA GLU A 189 20.14 -5.69 25.25
C GLU A 189 21.37 -4.77 25.10
N GLN A 190 21.56 -4.07 23.96
CA GLN A 190 22.72 -3.21 23.72
C GLN A 190 22.38 -1.73 23.49
N ILE A 191 21.16 -1.32 23.68
CA ILE A 191 20.77 0.07 23.52
C ILE A 191 20.03 0.58 24.78
N GLU A 192 20.74 0.66 25.89
CA GLU A 192 20.61 1.79 26.78
C GLU A 192 21.27 3.02 26.09
N VAL A 193 20.86 3.34 24.89
CA VAL A 193 20.99 4.72 24.43
C VAL A 193 19.93 5.47 25.19
N ALA A 194 20.38 6.29 26.14
CA ALA A 194 19.62 7.28 26.82
C ALA A 194 18.60 7.90 25.84
N VAL A 195 17.37 7.45 25.88
CA VAL A 195 16.24 8.30 25.67
C VAL A 195 16.30 9.18 26.90
N GLU A 196 17.11 10.25 26.86
CA GLU A 196 16.73 11.47 27.55
C GLU A 196 15.35 11.78 26.97
N THR A 197 14.34 11.22 27.59
CA THR A 197 13.01 11.77 27.56
C THR A 197 13.21 13.18 28.13
N ASN A 198 13.38 14.13 27.25
CA ASN A 198 13.01 15.49 27.57
C ASN A 198 11.50 15.39 27.82
N ASP A 199 11.17 15.16 29.10
CA ASP A 199 9.81 15.14 29.65
C ASP A 199 9.13 16.53 29.55
N GLU A 200 9.69 17.44 28.75
CA GLU A 200 9.17 18.80 28.57
C GLU A 200 8.31 18.99 27.31
N ASP A 201 8.21 18.00 26.42
CA ASP A 201 7.30 18.02 25.27
C ASP A 201 6.24 16.91 25.36
N GLU A 202 5.69 16.60 26.52
CA GLU A 202 4.29 16.18 26.57
C GLU A 202 3.45 17.36 26.05
N VAL A 203 3.35 17.46 24.73
CA VAL A 203 2.26 18.19 24.11
C VAL A 203 1.01 17.59 24.73
N ALA A 204 0.47 18.27 25.77
CA ALA A 204 -0.79 17.92 26.38
C ALA A 204 -1.74 17.64 25.22
N VAL A 205 -2.07 16.36 25.03
CA VAL A 205 -3.09 15.94 24.08
C VAL A 205 -4.36 16.56 24.60
N ASN A 206 -4.56 17.79 24.15
CA ASN A 206 -5.72 18.59 24.53
C ASN A 206 -6.89 17.81 23.93
N ASN A 207 -7.61 17.07 24.75
CA ASN A 207 -8.83 16.34 24.39
C ASN A 207 -9.94 17.32 23.98
N GLU A 208 -9.61 18.33 23.18
CA GLU A 208 -10.59 19.17 22.52
C GLU A 208 -11.37 18.29 21.54
N GLY A 209 -12.64 18.06 21.82
CA GLY A 209 -13.48 17.26 20.95
C GLY A 209 -13.42 17.76 19.49
N LEU A 210 -13.53 16.85 18.56
CA LEU A 210 -13.34 17.07 17.11
C LEU A 210 -14.13 18.27 16.57
N LEU A 211 -15.33 18.51 17.11
CA LEU A 211 -16.17 19.67 16.76
C LEU A 211 -15.57 21.00 17.22
N ARG A 212 -14.94 21.03 18.41
CA ARG A 212 -14.29 22.22 18.93
C ARG A 212 -13.03 22.56 18.16
N PHE A 213 -12.24 21.52 17.79
CA PHE A 213 -11.09 21.65 16.89
C PHE A 213 -11.51 22.24 15.54
N ALA A 214 -12.56 21.70 14.91
CA ALA A 214 -13.10 22.18 13.63
C ALA A 214 -13.56 23.64 13.71
N GLY A 215 -14.20 24.03 14.82
CA GLY A 215 -14.62 25.40 15.06
C GLY A 215 -13.46 26.38 15.23
N LYS A 216 -12.36 25.94 15.87
CA LYS A 216 -11.15 26.72 16.10
C LYS A 216 -10.31 26.93 14.82
N TYR A 217 -10.21 25.88 13.99
CA TYR A 217 -9.35 25.85 12.79
C TYR A 217 -10.16 25.85 11.47
N LYS A 218 -11.14 26.73 11.34
CA LYS A 218 -12.07 26.78 10.19
C LYS A 218 -11.35 26.80 8.82
N LYS A 219 -10.28 27.62 8.70
CA LYS A 219 -9.51 27.72 7.44
C LYS A 219 -8.86 26.37 7.07
N PHE A 220 -8.35 25.65 8.06
CA PHE A 220 -7.78 24.31 7.85
C PHE A 220 -8.85 23.30 7.44
N ILE A 221 -10.04 23.36 8.04
CA ILE A 221 -11.16 22.49 7.65
C ILE A 221 -11.61 22.75 6.21
N VAL A 222 -11.71 24.03 5.80
CA VAL A 222 -12.04 24.40 4.40
C VAL A 222 -10.97 23.89 3.45
N PHE A 223 -9.67 24.02 3.81
CA PHE A 223 -8.57 23.45 3.02
C PHE A 223 -8.70 21.93 2.89
N LEU A 224 -8.95 21.21 4.00
CA LEU A 224 -9.15 19.76 3.98
C LEU A 224 -10.32 19.34 3.11
N LEU A 225 -11.45 20.07 3.16
CA LEU A 225 -12.61 19.79 2.29
C LEU A 225 -12.24 19.97 0.82
N GLY A 226 -11.53 21.04 0.47
CA GLY A 226 -11.02 21.24 -0.90
C GLY A 226 -10.13 20.08 -1.34
N PHE A 227 -9.21 19.65 -0.48
CA PHE A 227 -8.32 18.51 -0.74
C PHE A 227 -9.11 17.22 -0.96
N VAL A 228 -10.15 16.96 -0.17
CA VAL A 228 -11.04 15.78 -0.32
C VAL A 228 -11.66 15.74 -1.71
N PHE A 229 -12.16 16.87 -2.24
CA PHE A 229 -12.75 16.91 -3.57
C PHE A 229 -11.74 16.62 -4.69
N VAL A 230 -10.53 17.17 -4.58
CA VAL A 230 -9.45 16.89 -5.54
C VAL A 230 -9.07 15.42 -5.51
N TYR A 231 -8.87 14.87 -4.29
CA TYR A 231 -8.49 13.47 -4.11
C TYR A 231 -9.59 12.50 -4.53
N PHE A 232 -10.86 12.87 -4.35
CA PHE A 232 -12.01 12.11 -4.81
C PHE A 232 -12.02 11.98 -6.35
N ALA A 233 -11.83 13.09 -7.08
CA ALA A 233 -11.74 13.07 -8.54
C ALA A 233 -10.57 12.21 -9.02
N HIS A 234 -9.39 12.38 -8.42
CA HIS A 234 -8.20 11.58 -8.72
C HIS A 234 -8.43 10.08 -8.49
N THR A 235 -9.06 9.71 -7.40
CA THR A 235 -9.36 8.31 -7.07
C THR A 235 -10.33 7.68 -8.06
N ILE A 236 -11.38 8.42 -8.48
CA ILE A 236 -12.32 7.92 -9.50
C ILE A 236 -11.58 7.67 -10.81
N ILE A 237 -10.77 8.63 -11.28
CA ILE A 237 -10.01 8.47 -12.52
C ILE A 237 -9.11 7.23 -12.45
N ASN A 238 -8.35 7.05 -11.38
CA ASN A 238 -7.46 5.91 -11.24
C ASN A 238 -8.20 4.57 -11.17
N ASN A 239 -9.30 4.50 -10.42
CA ASN A 239 -10.06 3.27 -10.26
C ASN A 239 -10.75 2.80 -11.56
N PHE A 240 -11.14 3.74 -12.41
CA PHE A 240 -11.82 3.47 -13.67
C PHE A 240 -10.95 3.82 -14.89
N PHE A 241 -9.62 3.84 -14.72
CA PHE A 241 -8.71 4.28 -15.77
C PHE A 241 -8.75 3.37 -16.99
N ILE A 242 -8.87 2.05 -16.80
CA ILE A 242 -9.01 1.12 -17.93
C ILE A 242 -10.29 1.39 -18.75
N GLN A 243 -11.40 1.73 -18.10
CA GLN A 243 -12.65 2.07 -18.80
C GLN A 243 -12.50 3.35 -19.63
N ILE A 244 -11.75 4.33 -19.12
CA ILE A 244 -11.43 5.56 -19.86
C ILE A 244 -10.57 5.22 -21.08
N ILE A 245 -9.51 4.46 -20.90
CA ILE A 245 -8.59 4.05 -21.96
C ILE A 245 -9.31 3.23 -23.05
N THR A 246 -10.11 2.25 -22.66
CA THR A 246 -10.85 1.42 -23.62
C THR A 246 -11.93 2.19 -24.37
N ASN A 247 -12.53 3.21 -23.75
CA ASN A 247 -13.52 4.07 -24.41
C ASN A 247 -12.90 4.92 -25.55
N VAL A 248 -11.61 5.17 -25.53
CA VAL A 248 -10.88 5.86 -26.60
C VAL A 248 -10.12 4.88 -27.51
N GLY A 249 -10.39 3.58 -27.41
CA GLY A 249 -9.84 2.53 -28.27
C GLY A 249 -8.50 1.95 -27.82
N GLY A 250 -8.03 2.30 -26.62
CA GLY A 250 -6.81 1.74 -26.04
C GLY A 250 -7.05 0.42 -25.29
N ASN A 251 -5.95 -0.15 -24.78
CA ASN A 251 -5.91 -1.44 -24.08
C ASN A 251 -5.14 -1.36 -22.76
N SER A 252 -4.86 -2.51 -22.13
CA SER A 252 -4.14 -2.56 -20.84
C SER A 252 -2.69 -2.12 -20.95
N SER A 253 -2.04 -2.36 -22.10
CA SER A 253 -0.69 -1.84 -22.35
C SER A 253 -0.69 -0.31 -22.40
N ASP A 254 -1.68 0.31 -23.05
CA ASP A 254 -1.81 1.77 -23.10
C ASP A 254 -2.04 2.36 -21.71
N MET A 255 -2.87 1.70 -20.89
CA MET A 255 -3.07 2.07 -19.50
C MET A 255 -1.74 2.03 -18.71
N GLY A 256 -1.00 0.93 -18.82
CA GLY A 256 0.29 0.75 -18.14
C GLY A 256 1.32 1.79 -18.57
N ASN A 257 1.41 2.07 -19.89
CA ASN A 257 2.30 3.08 -20.44
C ASN A 257 1.93 4.50 -19.97
N ALA A 258 0.65 4.82 -19.89
CA ALA A 258 0.18 6.11 -19.40
C ALA A 258 0.53 6.31 -17.91
N VAL A 259 0.34 5.29 -17.07
CA VAL A 259 0.75 5.31 -15.66
C VAL A 259 2.26 5.49 -15.53
N PHE A 260 3.05 4.78 -16.35
CA PHE A 260 4.50 4.91 -16.36
C PHE A 260 4.95 6.32 -16.75
N LEU A 261 4.39 6.89 -17.81
CA LEU A 261 4.70 8.24 -18.25
C LEU A 261 4.33 9.29 -17.22
N ALA A 262 3.16 9.17 -16.60
CA ALA A 262 2.73 10.09 -15.54
C ALA A 262 3.73 10.09 -14.37
N ALA A 263 4.13 8.91 -13.89
CA ALA A 263 5.11 8.80 -12.82
C ALA A 263 6.50 9.34 -13.21
N MET A 264 6.94 9.14 -14.46
CA MET A 264 8.20 9.69 -14.93
C MET A 264 8.20 11.22 -15.00
N LEU A 265 7.06 11.82 -15.33
CA LEU A 265 6.89 13.27 -15.36
C LEU A 265 6.82 13.89 -13.95
N GLU A 266 6.40 13.12 -12.93
CA GLU A 266 6.40 13.57 -11.55
C GLU A 266 7.81 13.62 -10.93
N LEU A 267 8.75 12.76 -11.36
CA LEU A 267 10.10 12.69 -10.78
C LEU A 267 10.85 14.04 -10.75
N PRO A 268 10.87 14.84 -11.83
CA PRO A 268 11.55 16.13 -11.81
C PRO A 268 10.91 17.15 -10.86
N THR A 269 9.62 16.99 -10.52
CA THR A 269 8.91 17.89 -9.61
C THR A 269 9.14 17.55 -8.15
N MET A 270 9.66 16.35 -7.86
CA MET A 270 9.99 15.87 -6.51
C MET A 270 11.47 16.01 -6.16
N ALA A 271 12.33 16.35 -7.15
CA ALA A 271 13.76 16.54 -6.98
C ALA A 271 14.10 17.97 -6.58
#